data_4ec93ad7a47ba1f721754f68bf814969
#
_entry.id   4ec93ad7a47ba1f721754f68bf814969
#
_cell.length_a   1.000
_cell.length_b   1.000
_cell.length_c   1.000
_cell.angle_alpha   90.00
_cell.angle_beta   90.00
_cell.angle_gamma   90.00
#
_symmetry.space_group_name_H-M   'P 1'
#
loop_
_entity.id
_entity.type
_entity.pdbx_description
1 polymer ?
#
loop_
_entity_poly.entity_id
_entity_poly.type
_entity_poly.pdbx_seq_one_letter_code
_entity_poly.pdbx_strand_id
1 'polypeptide(L)'
;MKLTSLTTAFCLLSLPAVAQDHMTLMLDWFVNPDHGPIVIAQEKGYFAAVDLEVEIIAPADPSDPPKMVAAGQADLAISYQPQLHLQIHEGLPLQRVGTLVATPLNCLLVLDDGPIKTPADLAGRKVGFSVGGVEEAVLDAILRHNGLSLDDIELVNVNWSLSPALMSGQVDAVIGAFRNFELNQMDIEGVPGHCFYVEEEGLPAYDELIYVANPNTMDRDMITRFFAATEKATQYIVNHPQDSWEVFAASAPELQDELNARAWADTVPRFALRPTAMDYGRYAEFETFLHTAGLIPNLNEVSVIATDVTVP
;
A
#
# COMPACT_ATOMS: atom_id res chain seq x y z
N MET A 1 0.58 -21.22 77.75
CA MET A 1 0.19 -21.47 76.36
C MET A 1 0.95 -20.48 75.44
N LYS A 2 1.96 -20.92 74.73
CA LYS A 2 2.71 -20.06 73.76
C LYS A 2 2.14 -20.33 72.37
N LEU A 3 1.49 -19.32 71.73
CA LEU A 3 1.08 -19.41 70.36
C LEU A 3 2.32 -19.08 69.47
N THR A 4 2.74 -20.01 68.65
CA THR A 4 3.72 -19.85 67.59
C THR A 4 2.98 -19.45 66.33
N SER A 5 3.14 -18.17 65.90
CA SER A 5 2.66 -17.69 64.61
C SER A 5 3.55 -18.22 63.49
N LEU A 6 2.96 -19.00 62.60
CA LEU A 6 3.62 -19.49 61.37
C LEU A 6 3.42 -18.44 60.27
N THR A 7 4.48 -17.70 59.93
CA THR A 7 4.48 -16.73 58.81
C THR A 7 4.80 -17.47 57.52
N THR A 8 3.81 -17.66 56.66
CA THR A 8 3.99 -18.24 55.34
C THR A 8 4.52 -17.15 54.40
N ALA A 9 5.78 -17.25 53.99
CA ALA A 9 6.38 -16.38 52.97
C ALA A 9 5.86 -16.79 51.59
N PHE A 10 5.11 -15.92 50.92
CA PHE A 10 4.64 -16.09 49.56
C PHE A 10 5.77 -15.56 48.63
N CYS A 11 6.58 -16.46 48.05
CA CYS A 11 7.53 -16.10 47.01
C CYS A 11 6.77 -15.81 45.72
N LEU A 12 6.61 -14.54 45.35
CA LEU A 12 6.19 -14.11 44.03
C LEU A 12 7.32 -14.44 43.05
N LEU A 13 7.15 -15.49 42.26
CA LEU A 13 7.98 -15.78 41.09
C LEU A 13 7.64 -14.74 40.06
N SER A 14 8.49 -13.68 39.92
CA SER A 14 8.46 -12.80 38.79
C SER A 14 8.96 -13.60 37.57
N LEU A 15 8.05 -13.94 36.65
CA LEU A 15 8.41 -14.41 35.33
C LEU A 15 9.12 -13.25 34.61
N PRO A 16 10.26 -13.49 33.94
CA PRO A 16 10.87 -12.47 33.11
C PRO A 16 9.84 -12.09 32.03
N ALA A 17 9.47 -10.82 31.96
CA ALA A 17 8.77 -10.28 30.80
C ALA A 17 9.76 -10.37 29.62
N VAL A 18 9.48 -11.20 28.64
CA VAL A 18 10.19 -11.18 27.38
C VAL A 18 9.82 -9.83 26.74
N ALA A 19 10.80 -8.98 26.49
CA ALA A 19 10.58 -7.74 25.76
C ALA A 19 10.14 -8.12 24.34
N GLN A 20 9.05 -7.51 23.86
CA GLN A 20 8.64 -7.64 22.45
C GLN A 20 9.67 -6.98 21.54
N ASP A 21 9.92 -7.57 20.38
CA ASP A 21 10.72 -6.91 19.37
C ASP A 21 9.93 -5.74 18.79
N HIS A 22 10.59 -4.59 18.66
CA HIS A 22 9.98 -3.39 18.09
C HIS A 22 10.20 -3.34 16.58
N MET A 23 9.12 -3.11 15.82
CA MET A 23 9.14 -2.96 14.36
C MET A 23 8.47 -1.66 13.97
N THR A 24 9.11 -0.87 13.10
CA THR A 24 8.54 0.32 12.50
C THR A 24 8.02 0.02 11.10
N LEU A 25 6.71 0.23 10.87
CA LEU A 25 6.05 0.11 9.58
C LEU A 25 5.57 1.48 9.11
N MET A 26 6.06 1.96 7.98
CA MET A 26 5.54 3.15 7.32
C MET A 26 4.44 2.79 6.33
N LEU A 27 3.30 3.47 6.42
CA LEU A 27 2.24 3.37 5.41
C LEU A 27 2.60 4.23 4.19
N ASP A 28 1.93 3.98 3.07
CA ASP A 28 2.05 4.77 1.82
C ASP A 28 1.20 6.04 1.86
N TRP A 29 0.11 6.01 2.65
CA TRP A 29 -0.90 7.05 2.75
C TRP A 29 -1.38 7.20 4.19
N PHE A 30 -2.33 8.11 4.47
CA PHE A 30 -3.05 8.10 5.74
C PHE A 30 -3.83 6.78 5.89
N VAL A 31 -4.10 6.38 7.15
CA VAL A 31 -4.82 5.13 7.44
C VAL A 31 -6.18 5.14 6.73
N ASN A 32 -6.44 4.10 5.96
CA ASN A 32 -7.66 3.89 5.21
C ASN A 32 -7.93 2.38 5.07
N PRO A 33 -9.05 1.94 4.48
CA PRO A 33 -9.41 0.53 4.35
C PRO A 33 -8.37 -0.38 3.69
N ASP A 34 -7.48 0.14 2.84
CA ASP A 34 -6.43 -0.67 2.20
C ASP A 34 -5.42 -1.20 3.22
N HIS A 35 -5.30 -0.54 4.38
CA HIS A 35 -4.47 -0.99 5.51
C HIS A 35 -5.20 -1.97 6.47
N GLY A 36 -6.39 -2.45 6.10
CA GLY A 36 -7.24 -3.31 6.94
C GLY A 36 -6.50 -4.45 7.63
N PRO A 37 -5.71 -5.31 6.95
CA PRO A 37 -4.98 -6.40 7.59
C PRO A 37 -3.99 -5.96 8.67
N ILE A 38 -3.37 -4.80 8.50
CA ILE A 38 -2.40 -4.23 9.45
C ILE A 38 -3.13 -3.76 10.72
N VAL A 39 -4.20 -2.96 10.54
CA VAL A 39 -5.01 -2.42 11.64
C VAL A 39 -5.69 -3.57 12.41
N ILE A 40 -6.28 -4.54 11.71
CA ILE A 40 -6.91 -5.69 12.38
C ILE A 40 -5.89 -6.55 13.13
N ALA A 41 -4.67 -6.73 12.61
CA ALA A 41 -3.61 -7.44 13.33
C ALA A 41 -3.23 -6.72 14.64
N GLN A 42 -3.17 -5.40 14.61
CA GLN A 42 -2.91 -4.55 15.76
C GLN A 42 -4.05 -4.66 16.79
N GLU A 43 -5.29 -4.34 16.38
CA GLU A 43 -6.46 -4.27 17.26
C GLU A 43 -6.84 -5.62 17.88
N LYS A 44 -6.60 -6.71 17.15
CA LYS A 44 -6.85 -8.08 17.67
C LYS A 44 -5.65 -8.66 18.41
N GLY A 45 -4.58 -7.90 18.61
CA GLY A 45 -3.37 -8.31 19.33
C GLY A 45 -2.59 -9.44 18.64
N TYR A 46 -2.70 -9.58 17.31
CA TYR A 46 -2.00 -10.65 16.60
C TYR A 46 -0.50 -10.39 16.51
N PHE A 47 -0.06 -9.12 16.45
CA PHE A 47 1.35 -8.78 16.58
C PHE A 47 1.91 -9.12 17.95
N ALA A 48 1.22 -8.73 19.01
CA ALA A 48 1.62 -9.05 20.38
C ALA A 48 1.68 -10.57 20.64
N ALA A 49 0.81 -11.35 20.00
CA ALA A 49 0.79 -12.82 20.13
C ALA A 49 2.00 -13.52 19.47
N VAL A 50 2.78 -12.80 18.65
CA VAL A 50 4.03 -13.26 18.03
C VAL A 50 5.24 -12.47 18.53
N ASP A 51 5.14 -11.90 19.74
CA ASP A 51 6.18 -11.11 20.41
C ASP A 51 6.68 -9.90 19.58
N LEU A 52 5.75 -9.21 18.87
CA LEU A 52 6.02 -7.96 18.15
C LEU A 52 5.24 -6.78 18.75
N GLU A 53 5.92 -5.64 18.84
CA GLU A 53 5.33 -4.31 18.99
C GLU A 53 5.53 -3.56 17.67
N VAL A 54 4.45 -3.34 16.90
CA VAL A 54 4.51 -2.68 15.59
C VAL A 54 4.09 -1.23 15.72
N GLU A 55 5.01 -0.31 15.45
CA GLU A 55 4.73 1.11 15.33
C GLU A 55 4.30 1.41 13.89
N ILE A 56 3.03 1.79 13.71
CA ILE A 56 2.43 2.10 12.40
C ILE A 56 2.48 3.62 12.21
N ILE A 57 3.17 4.09 11.16
CA ILE A 57 3.42 5.50 10.90
C ILE A 57 2.85 5.88 9.54
N ALA A 58 1.86 6.80 9.50
CA ALA A 58 1.44 7.45 8.28
C ALA A 58 2.51 8.47 7.83
N PRO A 59 2.84 8.56 6.53
CA PRO A 59 3.91 9.43 6.06
C PRO A 59 3.52 10.91 6.09
N ALA A 60 4.52 11.78 6.21
CA ALA A 60 4.34 13.23 6.02
C ALA A 60 4.30 13.61 4.53
N ASP A 61 5.02 12.88 3.69
CA ASP A 61 5.01 12.96 2.23
C ASP A 61 4.82 11.55 1.65
N PRO A 62 3.85 11.33 0.72
CA PRO A 62 3.56 10.00 0.19
C PRO A 62 4.69 9.38 -0.62
N SER A 63 5.71 10.15 -1.02
CA SER A 63 6.89 9.65 -1.73
C SER A 63 8.01 9.14 -0.82
N ASP A 64 7.89 9.30 0.51
CA ASP A 64 9.00 9.05 1.44
C ASP A 64 9.10 7.60 1.97
N PRO A 65 8.02 6.84 2.20
CA PRO A 65 8.08 5.56 2.92
C PRO A 65 9.17 4.59 2.43
N PRO A 66 9.28 4.25 1.13
CA PRO A 66 10.33 3.35 0.67
C PRO A 66 11.74 3.94 0.83
N LYS A 67 11.91 5.27 0.75
CA LYS A 67 13.22 5.93 0.97
C LYS A 67 13.67 5.82 2.42
N MET A 68 12.71 5.90 3.38
CA MET A 68 13.00 5.72 4.81
C MET A 68 13.50 4.30 5.10
N VAL A 69 12.89 3.28 4.49
CA VAL A 69 13.35 1.89 4.57
C VAL A 69 14.73 1.72 3.91
N ALA A 70 14.93 2.28 2.72
CA ALA A 70 16.24 2.23 2.05
C ALA A 70 17.35 2.86 2.90
N ALA A 71 17.03 3.92 3.65
CA ALA A 71 17.93 4.60 4.57
C ALA A 71 18.09 3.90 5.93
N GLY A 72 17.38 2.81 6.21
CA GLY A 72 17.39 2.10 7.50
C GLY A 72 16.73 2.88 8.64
N GLN A 73 15.76 3.75 8.32
CA GLN A 73 15.00 4.55 9.30
C GLN A 73 13.62 3.94 9.59
N ALA A 74 13.23 2.90 8.87
CA ALA A 74 12.08 2.06 9.14
C ALA A 74 12.41 0.62 8.71
N ASP A 75 11.73 -0.37 9.30
CA ASP A 75 11.95 -1.79 8.99
C ASP A 75 11.19 -2.22 7.75
N LEU A 76 9.94 -1.76 7.63
CA LEU A 76 9.05 -2.01 6.52
C LEU A 76 8.38 -0.71 6.03
N ALA A 77 8.03 -0.68 4.76
CA ALA A 77 7.10 0.30 4.23
C ALA A 77 6.08 -0.36 3.29
N ILE A 78 4.89 0.24 3.22
CA ILE A 78 3.98 0.02 2.11
C ILE A 78 4.49 0.83 0.92
N SER A 79 4.49 0.23 -0.25
CA SER A 79 4.91 0.81 -1.52
C SER A 79 4.09 0.19 -2.65
N TYR A 80 4.37 0.59 -3.88
CA TYR A 80 3.70 0.10 -5.09
C TYR A 80 4.68 -0.74 -5.92
N GLN A 81 4.20 -1.84 -6.54
CA GLN A 81 5.09 -2.66 -7.36
C GLN A 81 5.78 -1.84 -8.48
N PRO A 82 5.08 -0.98 -9.24
CA PRO A 82 5.74 -0.13 -10.24
C PRO A 82 6.83 0.76 -9.66
N GLN A 83 6.60 1.38 -8.49
CA GLN A 83 7.56 2.24 -7.81
C GLN A 83 8.82 1.47 -7.39
N LEU A 84 8.64 0.25 -6.85
CA LEU A 84 9.76 -0.59 -6.44
C LEU A 84 10.71 -0.89 -7.60
N HIS A 85 10.17 -1.25 -8.78
CA HIS A 85 11.00 -1.51 -9.96
C HIS A 85 11.85 -0.29 -10.32
N LEU A 86 11.25 0.91 -10.40
CA LEU A 86 11.95 2.14 -10.72
C LEU A 86 13.04 2.47 -9.68
N GLN A 87 12.71 2.40 -8.39
CA GLN A 87 13.63 2.74 -7.31
C GLN A 87 14.83 1.78 -7.21
N ILE A 88 14.65 0.49 -7.52
CA ILE A 88 15.78 -0.44 -7.61
C ILE A 88 16.73 -0.05 -8.75
N HIS A 89 16.21 0.38 -9.89
CA HIS A 89 17.03 0.88 -11.00
C HIS A 89 17.72 2.22 -10.69
N GLU A 90 17.14 3.01 -9.80
CA GLU A 90 17.78 4.21 -9.23
C GLU A 90 18.86 3.88 -8.18
N GLY A 91 18.98 2.60 -7.80
CA GLY A 91 20.01 2.11 -6.86
C GLY A 91 19.57 2.08 -5.40
N LEU A 92 18.28 2.23 -5.11
CA LEU A 92 17.78 2.09 -3.74
C LEU A 92 17.84 0.61 -3.32
N PRO A 93 18.39 0.29 -2.13
CA PRO A 93 18.44 -1.07 -1.61
C PRO A 93 17.05 -1.48 -1.06
N LEU A 94 16.15 -1.82 -1.94
CA LEU A 94 14.78 -2.23 -1.63
C LEU A 94 14.47 -3.59 -2.25
N GLN A 95 13.61 -4.33 -1.58
CA GLN A 95 13.09 -5.60 -2.06
C GLN A 95 11.66 -5.81 -1.58
N ARG A 96 10.76 -6.29 -2.44
CA ARG A 96 9.43 -6.75 -2.03
C ARG A 96 9.59 -7.98 -1.13
N VAL A 97 8.96 -7.93 0.03
CA VAL A 97 8.90 -9.04 0.99
C VAL A 97 7.49 -9.59 1.21
N GLY A 98 6.46 -8.86 0.76
CA GLY A 98 5.06 -9.26 0.87
C GLY A 98 4.13 -8.42 0.01
N THR A 99 2.89 -8.88 -0.16
CA THR A 99 1.80 -8.17 -0.87
C THR A 99 0.66 -7.91 0.11
N LEU A 100 0.11 -6.70 0.10
CA LEU A 100 -1.07 -6.32 0.86
C LEU A 100 -2.32 -6.34 -0.03
N VAL A 101 -2.27 -5.66 -1.19
CA VAL A 101 -3.33 -5.64 -2.21
C VAL A 101 -2.78 -6.17 -3.52
N ALA A 102 -3.35 -7.28 -4.00
CA ALA A 102 -2.79 -8.09 -5.09
C ALA A 102 -3.31 -7.75 -6.49
N THR A 103 -4.08 -6.67 -6.63
CA THR A 103 -4.64 -6.22 -7.92
C THR A 103 -4.54 -4.71 -8.04
N PRO A 104 -4.41 -4.14 -9.24
CA PRO A 104 -4.38 -2.69 -9.44
C PRO A 104 -5.62 -2.00 -8.84
N LEU A 105 -5.38 -0.93 -8.12
CA LEU A 105 -6.40 0.03 -7.63
C LEU A 105 -6.29 1.34 -8.38
N ASN A 106 -5.07 1.71 -8.76
CA ASN A 106 -4.76 2.94 -9.48
C ASN A 106 -5.55 3.05 -10.79
N CYS A 107 -6.00 4.26 -11.09
CA CYS A 107 -6.61 4.60 -12.36
C CYS A 107 -6.31 6.05 -12.74
N LEU A 108 -6.46 6.36 -14.03
CA LEU A 108 -6.57 7.72 -14.51
C LEU A 108 -8.02 8.16 -14.31
N LEU A 109 -8.25 9.04 -13.34
CA LEU A 109 -9.58 9.48 -12.92
C LEU A 109 -9.92 10.84 -13.57
N VAL A 110 -11.11 10.93 -14.17
CA VAL A 110 -11.65 12.13 -14.81
C VAL A 110 -13.10 12.37 -14.31
N LEU A 111 -13.67 13.55 -14.60
CA LEU A 111 -15.10 13.80 -14.37
C LEU A 111 -15.93 12.97 -15.37
N ASP A 112 -16.96 12.25 -14.89
CA ASP A 112 -17.79 11.42 -15.74
C ASP A 112 -18.52 12.22 -16.82
N ASP A 113 -19.07 13.39 -16.47
CA ASP A 113 -19.71 14.33 -17.42
C ASP A 113 -18.70 15.28 -18.10
N GLY A 114 -17.39 15.11 -17.86
CA GLY A 114 -16.34 15.97 -18.38
C GLY A 114 -16.07 15.77 -19.89
N PRO A 115 -15.18 16.59 -20.45
CA PRO A 115 -14.81 16.52 -21.88
C PRO A 115 -13.87 15.36 -22.23
N ILE A 116 -13.22 14.71 -21.24
CA ILE A 116 -12.27 13.63 -21.45
C ILE A 116 -13.07 12.32 -21.47
N LYS A 117 -13.12 11.66 -22.64
CA LYS A 117 -13.84 10.41 -22.87
C LYS A 117 -12.89 9.24 -23.19
N THR A 118 -11.66 9.56 -23.54
CA THR A 118 -10.54 8.62 -23.75
C THR A 118 -9.25 9.26 -23.24
N PRO A 119 -8.21 8.49 -22.91
CA PRO A 119 -6.93 9.08 -22.51
C PRO A 119 -6.28 9.97 -23.59
N ALA A 120 -6.63 9.79 -24.87
CA ALA A 120 -6.18 10.66 -25.96
C ALA A 120 -6.71 12.11 -25.85
N ASP A 121 -7.82 12.33 -25.12
CA ASP A 121 -8.37 13.67 -24.90
C ASP A 121 -7.58 14.50 -23.86
N LEU A 122 -6.51 13.93 -23.30
CA LEU A 122 -5.62 14.61 -22.36
C LEU A 122 -4.70 15.63 -23.02
N ALA A 123 -4.60 15.65 -24.35
CA ALA A 123 -3.76 16.62 -25.06
C ALA A 123 -4.07 18.07 -24.66
N GLY A 124 -3.07 18.80 -24.14
CA GLY A 124 -3.18 20.18 -23.63
C GLY A 124 -3.89 20.31 -22.27
N ARG A 125 -4.10 19.21 -21.55
CA ARG A 125 -4.79 19.18 -20.27
C ARG A 125 -3.83 19.18 -19.08
N LYS A 126 -4.37 19.53 -17.90
CA LYS A 126 -3.67 19.44 -16.62
C LYS A 126 -3.97 18.09 -15.97
N VAL A 127 -2.93 17.33 -15.67
CA VAL A 127 -3.05 16.05 -14.96
C VAL A 127 -2.38 16.16 -13.60
N GLY A 128 -3.16 15.94 -12.54
CA GLY A 128 -2.69 15.92 -11.16
C GLY A 128 -2.03 14.59 -10.81
N PHE A 129 -1.03 14.64 -9.94
CA PHE A 129 -0.38 13.46 -9.35
C PHE A 129 0.02 13.72 -7.89
N SER A 130 0.23 12.66 -7.10
CA SER A 130 0.63 12.72 -5.69
C SER A 130 2.00 12.13 -5.44
N VAL A 131 2.27 10.91 -5.93
CA VAL A 131 3.51 10.17 -5.67
C VAL A 131 4.45 10.33 -6.86
N GLY A 132 5.44 11.21 -6.69
CA GLY A 132 6.40 11.53 -7.75
C GLY A 132 7.22 10.33 -8.22
N GLY A 133 7.53 10.30 -9.51
CA GLY A 133 8.28 9.26 -10.21
C GLY A 133 7.40 8.13 -10.71
N VAL A 134 6.65 7.46 -9.84
CA VAL A 134 5.84 6.30 -10.23
C VAL A 134 4.59 6.70 -11.01
N GLU A 135 3.89 7.73 -10.55
CA GLU A 135 2.64 8.13 -11.21
C GLU A 135 2.89 8.77 -12.57
N GLU A 136 4.00 9.53 -12.71
CA GLU A 136 4.43 10.02 -14.00
C GLU A 136 4.81 8.87 -14.96
N ALA A 137 5.49 7.82 -14.47
CA ALA A 137 5.86 6.68 -15.29
C ALA A 137 4.63 5.85 -15.73
N VAL A 138 3.66 5.64 -14.86
CA VAL A 138 2.39 4.99 -15.18
C VAL A 138 1.61 5.82 -16.20
N LEU A 139 1.53 7.14 -15.99
CA LEU A 139 0.86 8.06 -16.91
C LEU A 139 1.56 8.10 -18.28
N ASP A 140 2.90 8.14 -18.33
CA ASP A 140 3.66 8.10 -19.60
C ASP A 140 3.33 6.84 -20.41
N ALA A 141 3.19 5.69 -19.73
CA ALA A 141 2.80 4.44 -20.38
C ALA A 141 1.38 4.52 -20.97
N ILE A 142 0.41 5.06 -20.23
CA ILE A 142 -0.97 5.28 -20.70
C ILE A 142 -0.99 6.25 -21.90
N LEU A 143 -0.29 7.37 -21.78
CA LEU A 143 -0.23 8.37 -22.83
C LEU A 143 0.35 7.80 -24.13
N ARG A 144 1.48 7.08 -24.05
CA ARG A 144 2.12 6.44 -25.23
C ARG A 144 1.20 5.38 -25.85
N HIS A 145 0.48 4.61 -25.06
CA HIS A 145 -0.51 3.65 -25.57
C HIS A 145 -1.60 4.35 -26.39
N ASN A 146 -1.94 5.59 -26.02
CA ASN A 146 -2.97 6.41 -26.66
C ASN A 146 -2.40 7.44 -27.65
N GLY A 147 -1.10 7.33 -28.03
CA GLY A 147 -0.47 8.18 -29.06
C GLY A 147 -0.05 9.57 -28.59
N LEU A 148 0.06 9.78 -27.28
CA LEU A 148 0.52 11.00 -26.63
C LEU A 148 1.84 10.76 -25.88
N SER A 149 2.38 11.82 -25.28
CA SER A 149 3.54 11.83 -24.41
C SER A 149 3.33 12.78 -23.23
N LEU A 150 4.23 12.77 -22.24
CA LEU A 150 4.21 13.73 -21.14
C LEU A 150 4.37 15.18 -21.60
N ASP A 151 5.00 15.44 -22.77
CA ASP A 151 5.15 16.78 -23.34
C ASP A 151 3.82 17.35 -23.88
N ASP A 152 2.80 16.51 -24.06
CA ASP A 152 1.48 16.92 -24.55
C ASP A 152 0.51 17.34 -23.41
N ILE A 153 0.94 17.29 -22.15
CA ILE A 153 0.13 17.62 -20.96
C ILE A 153 0.86 18.54 -19.99
N GLU A 154 0.14 19.13 -19.04
CA GLU A 154 0.71 19.85 -17.90
C GLU A 154 0.58 18.99 -16.63
N LEU A 155 1.70 18.55 -16.06
CA LEU A 155 1.73 17.82 -14.80
C LEU A 155 1.64 18.77 -13.61
N VAL A 156 0.78 18.45 -12.65
CA VAL A 156 0.55 19.25 -11.43
C VAL A 156 0.65 18.37 -10.21
N ASN A 157 1.63 18.58 -9.35
CA ASN A 157 1.64 17.89 -8.05
C ASN A 157 0.51 18.45 -7.18
N VAL A 158 -0.46 17.60 -6.84
CA VAL A 158 -1.62 17.94 -6.01
C VAL A 158 -1.49 17.39 -4.59
N ASN A 159 -0.36 16.73 -4.29
CA ASN A 159 -0.07 16.13 -2.99
C ASN A 159 -1.26 15.23 -2.53
N TRP A 160 -1.79 15.43 -1.33
CA TRP A 160 -2.90 14.64 -0.75
C TRP A 160 -4.29 14.90 -1.37
N SER A 161 -4.40 15.74 -2.42
CA SER A 161 -5.68 16.31 -2.87
C SER A 161 -6.11 15.81 -4.24
N LEU A 162 -6.01 14.50 -4.54
CA LEU A 162 -6.35 13.93 -5.87
C LEU A 162 -7.79 14.29 -6.28
N SER A 163 -8.81 13.69 -5.67
CA SER A 163 -10.21 13.97 -6.00
C SER A 163 -10.64 15.42 -5.71
N PRO A 164 -10.22 16.11 -4.62
CA PRO A 164 -10.55 17.53 -4.45
C PRO A 164 -10.01 18.44 -5.55
N ALA A 165 -8.78 18.19 -6.05
CA ALA A 165 -8.21 18.98 -7.14
C ALA A 165 -8.98 18.78 -8.46
N LEU A 166 -9.42 17.54 -8.73
CA LEU A 166 -10.25 17.23 -9.89
C LEU A 166 -11.65 17.86 -9.77
N MET A 167 -12.34 17.66 -8.65
CA MET A 167 -13.69 18.19 -8.42
C MET A 167 -13.75 19.72 -8.46
N SER A 168 -12.69 20.40 -7.99
CA SER A 168 -12.59 21.87 -8.03
C SER A 168 -12.20 22.44 -9.40
N GLY A 169 -11.79 21.58 -10.36
CA GLY A 169 -11.30 22.01 -11.68
C GLY A 169 -9.89 22.62 -11.62
N GLN A 170 -9.11 22.36 -10.57
CA GLN A 170 -7.69 22.72 -10.52
C GLN A 170 -6.90 21.93 -11.55
N VAL A 171 -7.27 20.68 -11.79
CA VAL A 171 -6.76 19.78 -12.83
C VAL A 171 -7.93 19.16 -13.60
N ASP A 172 -7.65 18.68 -14.82
CA ASP A 172 -8.65 18.06 -15.71
C ASP A 172 -8.76 16.53 -15.48
N ALA A 173 -7.70 15.92 -14.97
CA ALA A 173 -7.60 14.51 -14.63
C ALA A 173 -6.62 14.33 -13.47
N VAL A 174 -6.66 13.16 -12.81
CA VAL A 174 -5.63 12.75 -11.85
C VAL A 174 -5.21 11.31 -12.11
N ILE A 175 -3.90 11.04 -11.96
CA ILE A 175 -3.33 9.69 -11.91
C ILE A 175 -2.97 9.37 -10.46
N GLY A 176 -3.00 8.11 -10.05
CA GLY A 176 -2.76 7.72 -8.65
C GLY A 176 -4.04 7.60 -7.82
N ALA A 177 -5.19 7.97 -8.38
CA ALA A 177 -6.48 7.78 -7.72
C ALA A 177 -6.83 6.28 -7.64
N PHE A 178 -7.29 5.84 -6.47
CA PHE A 178 -7.71 4.46 -6.26
C PHE A 178 -9.20 4.30 -6.50
N ARG A 179 -9.56 3.32 -7.35
CA ARG A 179 -10.94 3.04 -7.76
C ARG A 179 -11.88 2.64 -6.61
N ASN A 180 -11.33 2.18 -5.49
CA ASN A 180 -12.07 1.83 -4.28
C ASN A 180 -12.21 3.01 -3.30
N PHE A 181 -11.45 4.09 -3.44
CA PHE A 181 -11.44 5.22 -2.52
C PHE A 181 -11.89 6.51 -3.20
N GLU A 182 -11.13 7.05 -4.16
CA GLU A 182 -11.43 8.33 -4.80
C GLU A 182 -12.74 8.32 -5.61
N LEU A 183 -13.08 7.21 -6.30
CA LEU A 183 -14.38 7.10 -6.96
C LEU A 183 -15.53 7.16 -5.97
N ASN A 184 -15.41 6.44 -4.84
CA ASN A 184 -16.43 6.50 -3.79
C ASN A 184 -16.54 7.90 -3.18
N GLN A 185 -15.42 8.60 -2.99
CA GLN A 185 -15.42 9.97 -2.49
C GLN A 185 -16.16 10.90 -3.44
N MET A 186 -15.86 10.85 -4.74
CA MET A 186 -16.53 11.68 -5.76
C MET A 186 -18.02 11.38 -5.86
N ASP A 187 -18.43 10.11 -5.76
CA ASP A 187 -19.84 9.73 -5.76
C ASP A 187 -20.60 10.27 -4.55
N ILE A 188 -20.01 10.19 -3.35
CA ILE A 188 -20.57 10.74 -2.11
C ILE A 188 -20.74 12.26 -2.20
N GLU A 189 -19.75 12.95 -2.79
CA GLU A 189 -19.79 14.42 -3.00
C GLU A 189 -20.74 14.84 -4.15
N GLY A 190 -21.34 13.89 -4.86
CA GLY A 190 -22.28 14.16 -5.96
C GLY A 190 -21.61 14.69 -7.23
N VAL A 191 -20.31 14.42 -7.40
CA VAL A 191 -19.51 14.77 -8.59
C VAL A 191 -18.92 13.47 -9.15
N PRO A 192 -19.69 12.68 -9.93
CA PRO A 192 -19.25 11.36 -10.37
C PRO A 192 -17.97 11.41 -11.19
N GLY A 193 -17.06 10.48 -10.89
CA GLY A 193 -15.83 10.25 -11.64
C GLY A 193 -15.93 9.05 -12.57
N HIS A 194 -15.05 9.03 -13.58
CA HIS A 194 -14.81 7.88 -14.44
C HIS A 194 -13.33 7.49 -14.38
N CYS A 195 -13.06 6.21 -14.11
CA CYS A 195 -11.71 5.65 -14.10
C CYS A 195 -11.38 4.95 -15.42
N PHE A 196 -10.30 5.36 -16.07
CA PHE A 196 -9.61 4.51 -17.05
C PHE A 196 -8.66 3.60 -16.27
N TYR A 197 -8.93 2.30 -16.28
CA TYR A 197 -8.15 1.33 -15.53
C TYR A 197 -6.79 1.12 -16.19
N VAL A 198 -5.72 1.25 -15.42
CA VAL A 198 -4.35 1.21 -15.95
C VAL A 198 -4.07 -0.10 -16.70
N GLU A 199 -4.63 -1.22 -16.24
CA GLU A 199 -4.51 -2.53 -16.89
C GLU A 199 -5.30 -2.66 -18.20
N GLU A 200 -6.23 -1.75 -18.49
CA GLU A 200 -6.95 -1.65 -19.75
C GLU A 200 -6.27 -0.65 -20.70
N GLU A 201 -5.38 0.18 -20.17
CA GLU A 201 -4.66 1.23 -20.88
C GLU A 201 -3.19 0.87 -21.13
N GLY A 202 -2.90 -0.43 -21.28
CA GLY A 202 -1.63 -0.93 -21.77
C GLY A 202 -0.62 -1.34 -20.72
N LEU A 203 -0.91 -1.24 -19.42
CA LEU A 203 -0.03 -1.76 -18.37
C LEU A 203 -0.38 -3.24 -18.07
N PRO A 204 0.60 -4.12 -17.84
CA PRO A 204 0.31 -5.44 -17.30
C PRO A 204 -0.22 -5.36 -15.87
N ALA A 205 -0.99 -6.37 -15.44
CA ALA A 205 -1.46 -6.46 -14.07
C ALA A 205 -0.28 -6.55 -13.09
N TYR A 206 -0.41 -5.86 -11.95
CA TYR A 206 0.61 -5.79 -10.91
C TYR A 206 -0.01 -5.82 -9.50
N ASP A 207 0.82 -6.00 -8.48
CA ASP A 207 0.42 -5.86 -7.07
C ASP A 207 0.36 -4.38 -6.72
N GLU A 208 -0.82 -3.88 -6.32
CA GLU A 208 -0.95 -2.45 -6.00
C GLU A 208 -0.16 -2.08 -4.76
N LEU A 209 -0.48 -2.70 -3.62
CA LEU A 209 0.21 -2.42 -2.37
C LEU A 209 1.09 -3.60 -1.97
N ILE A 210 2.37 -3.33 -1.82
CA ILE A 210 3.39 -4.29 -1.42
C ILE A 210 4.12 -3.82 -0.17
N TYR A 211 4.66 -4.78 0.58
CA TYR A 211 5.60 -4.49 1.65
C TYR A 211 7.03 -4.55 1.11
N VAL A 212 7.80 -3.49 1.36
CA VAL A 212 9.22 -3.42 1.00
C VAL A 212 10.11 -3.35 2.23
N ALA A 213 11.28 -4.00 2.14
CA ALA A 213 12.33 -3.99 3.14
C ALA A 213 13.68 -3.69 2.49
N ASN A 214 14.67 -3.28 3.29
CA ASN A 214 16.05 -3.18 2.84
C ASN A 214 16.73 -4.55 2.96
N PRO A 215 17.09 -5.22 1.84
CA PRO A 215 17.64 -6.57 1.86
C PRO A 215 18.98 -6.69 2.60
N ASN A 216 19.69 -5.56 2.83
CA ASN A 216 20.97 -5.55 3.51
C ASN A 216 20.84 -5.51 5.03
N THR A 217 19.71 -5.08 5.58
CA THR A 217 19.52 -4.84 7.02
C THR A 217 18.29 -5.51 7.61
N MET A 218 17.37 -6.04 6.79
CA MET A 218 16.12 -6.64 7.26
C MET A 218 16.33 -7.82 8.20
N ASP A 219 15.58 -7.85 9.30
CA ASP A 219 15.44 -9.02 10.16
C ASP A 219 14.35 -9.96 9.59
N ARG A 220 14.78 -11.04 8.94
CA ARG A 220 13.88 -12.00 8.29
C ARG A 220 12.97 -12.73 9.27
N ASP A 221 13.43 -13.00 10.51
CA ASP A 221 12.61 -13.66 11.54
C ASP A 221 11.49 -12.72 11.99
N MET A 222 11.81 -11.47 12.30
CA MET A 222 10.86 -10.44 12.69
C MET A 222 9.82 -10.21 11.59
N ILE A 223 10.22 -10.09 10.33
CA ILE A 223 9.33 -9.94 9.17
C ILE A 223 8.46 -11.19 8.98
N THR A 224 8.99 -12.38 9.18
CA THR A 224 8.20 -13.63 9.09
C THR A 224 7.09 -13.68 10.13
N ARG A 225 7.38 -13.27 11.37
CA ARG A 225 6.37 -13.17 12.45
C ARG A 225 5.32 -12.10 12.13
N PHE A 226 5.74 -10.95 11.58
CA PHE A 226 4.83 -9.91 11.11
C PHE A 226 3.85 -10.47 10.06
N PHE A 227 4.34 -11.22 9.05
CA PHE A 227 3.46 -11.80 8.04
C PHE A 227 2.56 -12.91 8.58
N ALA A 228 3.00 -13.68 9.56
CA ALA A 228 2.12 -14.64 10.22
C ALA A 228 0.93 -13.95 10.90
N ALA A 229 1.14 -12.79 11.51
CA ALA A 229 0.09 -11.99 12.14
C ALA A 229 -0.85 -11.34 11.11
N THR A 230 -0.30 -10.74 10.04
CA THR A 230 -1.09 -10.09 8.99
C THR A 230 -1.86 -11.09 8.14
N GLU A 231 -1.30 -12.27 7.82
CA GLU A 231 -2.03 -13.35 7.16
C GLU A 231 -3.25 -13.78 7.98
N LYS A 232 -3.05 -13.98 9.30
CA LYS A 232 -4.15 -14.29 10.22
C LYS A 232 -5.22 -13.20 10.22
N ALA A 233 -4.83 -11.93 10.19
CA ALA A 233 -5.76 -10.81 10.13
C ALA A 233 -6.53 -10.78 8.80
N THR A 234 -5.85 -11.00 7.67
CA THR A 234 -6.50 -11.08 6.35
C THR A 234 -7.53 -12.19 6.29
N GLN A 235 -7.16 -13.39 6.79
CA GLN A 235 -8.09 -14.52 6.88
C GLN A 235 -9.29 -14.22 7.79
N TYR A 236 -9.05 -13.49 8.89
CA TYR A 236 -10.12 -13.05 9.77
C TYR A 236 -11.08 -12.08 9.06
N ILE A 237 -10.56 -11.07 8.36
CA ILE A 237 -11.34 -10.09 7.59
C ILE A 237 -12.25 -10.80 6.58
N VAL A 238 -11.70 -11.72 5.78
CA VAL A 238 -12.46 -12.42 4.73
C VAL A 238 -13.55 -13.32 5.31
N ASN A 239 -13.28 -13.96 6.45
CA ASN A 239 -14.25 -14.85 7.09
C ASN A 239 -15.27 -14.13 7.99
N HIS A 240 -14.95 -12.90 8.46
CA HIS A 240 -15.77 -12.11 9.37
C HIS A 240 -15.84 -10.63 8.91
N PRO A 241 -16.32 -10.34 7.67
CA PRO A 241 -16.21 -9.01 7.07
C PRO A 241 -16.93 -7.92 7.87
N GLN A 242 -18.09 -8.21 8.48
CA GLN A 242 -18.84 -7.25 9.27
C GLN A 242 -18.15 -6.95 10.61
N ASP A 243 -17.71 -7.98 11.34
CA ASP A 243 -17.03 -7.80 12.62
C ASP A 243 -15.67 -7.11 12.43
N SER A 244 -14.95 -7.45 11.36
CA SER A 244 -13.67 -6.79 11.05
C SER A 244 -13.85 -5.33 10.63
N TRP A 245 -14.94 -4.99 9.92
CA TRP A 245 -15.29 -3.59 9.68
C TRP A 245 -15.53 -2.83 10.98
N GLU A 246 -16.33 -3.39 11.90
CA GLU A 246 -16.60 -2.76 13.19
C GLU A 246 -15.33 -2.51 14.01
N VAL A 247 -14.40 -3.47 14.01
CA VAL A 247 -13.09 -3.32 14.67
C VAL A 247 -12.25 -2.25 13.97
N PHE A 248 -12.17 -2.27 12.63
CA PHE A 248 -11.41 -1.29 11.85
C PHE A 248 -11.96 0.14 12.06
N ALA A 249 -13.27 0.33 11.91
CA ALA A 249 -13.90 1.64 12.07
C ALA A 249 -13.78 2.17 13.51
N ALA A 250 -13.75 1.29 14.53
CA ALA A 250 -13.59 1.68 15.93
C ALA A 250 -12.16 2.07 16.28
N SER A 251 -11.15 1.74 15.46
CA SER A 251 -9.74 2.02 15.75
C SER A 251 -9.42 3.52 15.74
N ALA A 252 -10.16 4.32 14.95
CA ALA A 252 -10.03 5.78 14.94
C ALA A 252 -11.36 6.47 14.55
N PRO A 253 -11.68 7.64 15.13
CA PRO A 253 -12.93 8.36 14.86
C PRO A 253 -13.13 8.72 13.38
N GLU A 254 -12.06 9.07 12.68
CA GLU A 254 -12.06 9.46 11.26
C GLU A 254 -12.37 8.30 10.30
N LEU A 255 -12.32 7.05 10.76
CA LEU A 255 -12.59 5.88 9.93
C LEU A 255 -14.07 5.45 9.93
N GLN A 256 -14.95 6.16 10.67
CA GLN A 256 -16.35 5.77 10.89
C GLN A 256 -17.32 6.35 9.85
N ASP A 257 -16.81 6.95 8.79
CA ASP A 257 -17.65 7.61 7.77
C ASP A 257 -18.11 6.66 6.65
N GLU A 258 -18.97 7.17 5.77
CA GLU A 258 -19.52 6.44 4.64
C GLU A 258 -18.44 6.08 3.61
N LEU A 259 -17.44 6.95 3.42
CA LEU A 259 -16.36 6.71 2.47
C LEU A 259 -15.55 5.48 2.86
N ASN A 260 -15.12 5.42 4.12
CA ASN A 260 -14.37 4.26 4.62
C ASN A 260 -15.21 2.98 4.60
N ALA A 261 -16.53 3.07 4.86
CA ALA A 261 -17.40 1.89 4.80
C ALA A 261 -17.55 1.34 3.36
N ARG A 262 -17.70 2.21 2.36
CA ARG A 262 -17.75 1.80 0.95
C ARG A 262 -16.39 1.25 0.48
N ALA A 263 -15.31 1.98 0.76
CA ALA A 263 -13.96 1.57 0.41
C ALA A 263 -13.57 0.23 1.05
N TRP A 264 -13.97 -0.03 2.30
CA TRP A 264 -13.77 -1.34 2.96
C TRP A 264 -14.40 -2.48 2.16
N ALA A 265 -15.65 -2.32 1.77
CA ALA A 265 -16.37 -3.35 1.02
C ALA A 265 -15.69 -3.65 -0.34
N ASP A 266 -15.16 -2.61 -1.00
CA ASP A 266 -14.49 -2.72 -2.29
C ASP A 266 -13.06 -3.26 -2.17
N THR A 267 -12.39 -3.07 -1.01
CA THR A 267 -11.01 -3.50 -0.79
C THR A 267 -10.89 -4.96 -0.34
N VAL A 268 -11.80 -5.42 0.52
CA VAL A 268 -11.74 -6.78 1.11
C VAL A 268 -11.47 -7.89 0.09
N PRO A 269 -12.12 -7.92 -1.09
CA PRO A 269 -11.87 -8.96 -2.10
C PRO A 269 -10.48 -8.92 -2.74
N ARG A 270 -9.70 -7.86 -2.51
CA ARG A 270 -8.42 -7.57 -3.17
C ARG A 270 -7.20 -7.85 -2.28
N PHE A 271 -7.42 -8.10 -1.00
CA PHE A 271 -6.34 -8.43 -0.09
C PHE A 271 -5.63 -9.74 -0.48
N ALA A 272 -4.31 -9.72 -0.40
CA ALA A 272 -3.50 -10.92 -0.57
C ALA A 272 -3.76 -11.87 0.60
N LEU A 273 -4.44 -13.01 0.34
CA LEU A 273 -4.78 -14.01 1.37
C LEU A 273 -3.54 -14.65 2.01
N ARG A 274 -2.43 -14.63 1.31
CA ARG A 274 -1.11 -15.10 1.74
C ARG A 274 -0.09 -14.04 1.35
N PRO A 275 0.21 -13.07 2.24
CA PRO A 275 1.04 -11.90 1.91
C PRO A 275 2.43 -12.26 1.37
N THR A 276 3.04 -13.35 1.84
CA THR A 276 4.38 -13.78 1.39
C THR A 276 4.37 -14.51 0.05
N ALA A 277 3.21 -14.99 -0.43
CA ALA A 277 3.12 -15.67 -1.72
C ALA A 277 3.68 -14.81 -2.85
N MET A 278 4.40 -15.45 -3.76
CA MET A 278 5.16 -14.78 -4.81
C MET A 278 4.70 -15.25 -6.19
N ASP A 279 4.31 -14.29 -7.04
CA ASP A 279 4.09 -14.52 -8.47
C ASP A 279 5.31 -14.03 -9.26
N TYR A 280 6.27 -14.93 -9.49
CA TYR A 280 7.49 -14.62 -10.23
C TYR A 280 7.21 -14.18 -11.68
N GLY A 281 6.14 -14.72 -12.29
CA GLY A 281 5.76 -14.37 -13.66
C GLY A 281 5.33 -12.91 -13.77
N ARG A 282 4.49 -12.45 -12.86
CA ARG A 282 4.00 -11.07 -12.80
C ARG A 282 5.15 -10.06 -12.67
N TYR A 283 6.10 -10.31 -11.77
CA TYR A 283 7.24 -9.41 -11.58
C TYR A 283 8.18 -9.40 -12.80
N ALA A 284 8.43 -10.54 -13.43
CA ALA A 284 9.24 -10.63 -14.65
C ALA A 284 8.56 -9.95 -15.85
N GLU A 285 7.24 -10.11 -15.99
CA GLU A 285 6.46 -9.46 -17.05
C GLU A 285 6.45 -7.95 -16.87
N PHE A 286 6.24 -7.46 -15.65
CA PHE A 286 6.24 -6.03 -15.37
C PHE A 286 7.62 -5.39 -15.60
N GLU A 287 8.72 -6.05 -15.19
CA GLU A 287 10.09 -5.62 -15.47
C GLU A 287 10.35 -5.55 -17.00
N THR A 288 9.88 -6.56 -17.74
CA THR A 288 9.98 -6.58 -19.21
C THR A 288 9.18 -5.46 -19.86
N PHE A 289 7.99 -5.16 -19.34
CA PHE A 289 7.16 -4.06 -19.78
C PHE A 289 7.88 -2.72 -19.60
N LEU A 290 8.40 -2.42 -18.41
CA LEU A 290 9.12 -1.17 -18.12
C LEU A 290 10.35 -1.00 -19.01
N HIS A 291 11.11 -2.07 -19.27
CA HIS A 291 12.25 -2.04 -20.15
C HIS A 291 11.82 -1.77 -21.60
N THR A 292 10.77 -2.42 -22.08
CA THR A 292 10.24 -2.23 -23.44
C THR A 292 9.69 -0.81 -23.65
N ALA A 293 9.08 -0.25 -22.60
CA ALA A 293 8.61 1.14 -22.59
C ALA A 293 9.76 2.17 -22.47
N GLY A 294 11.00 1.71 -22.23
CA GLY A 294 12.17 2.59 -22.08
C GLY A 294 12.22 3.32 -20.74
N LEU A 295 11.46 2.86 -19.75
CA LEU A 295 11.38 3.44 -18.40
C LEU A 295 12.51 2.93 -17.48
N ILE A 296 13.12 1.78 -17.80
CA ILE A 296 14.29 1.23 -17.11
C ILE A 296 15.37 0.84 -18.14
N PRO A 297 16.66 0.93 -17.78
CA PRO A 297 17.75 0.75 -18.75
C PRO A 297 18.08 -0.72 -19.08
N ASN A 298 17.79 -1.66 -18.21
CA ASN A 298 18.10 -3.09 -18.32
C ASN A 298 17.12 -3.90 -17.48
N LEU A 299 17.15 -5.23 -17.63
CA LEU A 299 16.32 -6.15 -16.83
C LEU A 299 17.06 -6.60 -15.57
N ASN A 300 16.40 -6.59 -14.43
CA ASN A 300 16.84 -7.25 -13.21
C ASN A 300 16.26 -8.67 -13.12
N GLU A 301 17.00 -9.57 -12.48
CA GLU A 301 16.44 -10.85 -12.05
C GLU A 301 15.38 -10.62 -10.98
N VAL A 302 14.29 -11.40 -11.02
CA VAL A 302 13.18 -11.25 -10.05
C VAL A 302 13.65 -11.40 -8.60
N SER A 303 14.69 -12.21 -8.36
CA SER A 303 15.31 -12.38 -7.04
C SER A 303 15.94 -11.11 -6.45
N VAL A 304 16.27 -10.13 -7.29
CA VAL A 304 16.70 -8.79 -6.85
C VAL A 304 15.50 -7.94 -6.42
N ILE A 305 14.38 -8.08 -7.15
CA ILE A 305 13.18 -7.26 -6.97
C ILE A 305 12.34 -7.75 -5.80
N ALA A 306 12.19 -9.08 -5.66
CA ALA A 306 11.25 -9.67 -4.72
C ALA A 306 11.76 -10.98 -4.12
N THR A 307 11.39 -11.24 -2.87
CA THR A 307 11.70 -12.48 -2.16
C THR A 307 10.51 -12.97 -1.34
N ASP A 308 10.45 -14.29 -1.13
CA ASP A 308 9.65 -14.88 -0.08
C ASP A 308 10.53 -15.03 1.17
N VAL A 309 10.24 -14.27 2.22
CA VAL A 309 11.02 -14.28 3.46
C VAL A 309 10.85 -15.56 4.27
N THR A 310 9.81 -16.35 3.98
CA THR A 310 9.53 -17.61 4.68
C THR A 310 10.32 -18.80 4.11
N VAL A 311 10.94 -18.60 2.94
CA VAL A 311 11.82 -19.61 2.31
C VAL A 311 13.27 -19.25 2.62
N PRO A 312 14.07 -20.22 3.09
CA PRO A 312 15.49 -20.02 3.43
C PRO A 312 16.34 -19.56 2.26
#